data_fa5db636c6c82ada8b1e414eda6868fc
#
_entry.id   fa5db636c6c82ada8b1e414eda6868fc
#
_cell.length_a   1.000
_cell.length_b   1.000
_cell.length_c   1.000
_cell.angle_alpha   90.00
_cell.angle_beta   90.00
_cell.angle_gamma   90.00
#
_symmetry.space_group_name_H-M   'P 1'
#
loop_
_entity.id
_entity.type
_entity.pdbx_description
1 polymer ?
#
loop_
_entity_poly.entity_id
_entity_poly.type
_entity_poly.pdbx_seq_one_letter_code
_entity_poly.pdbx_strand_id
1 'polypeptide(L)'
;TREDLLRDAPKDTRDPGLPDAVMQEGRIDGLSGADFVRKPDDVCGYAPDGTPRNYEGWNRDNRIFYVDEDGVATEATKWPDHDGYKDGVREYSTVEEYTAEHGLIVDRIGNPRGGYLGAVENGHVSTFEERALAPGSVHEPYYQYQINPSNMPEGWKIEHGTAAPWQSEAGGARQLRILDAKGNSKSVADLLDLGILQGVEVPVGLR
;
A
#
# COMPACT_ATOMS: atom_id res chain seq x y z
N THR A 1 -17.00 6.77 17.50
CA THR A 1 -16.06 5.80 18.08
C THR A 1 -15.22 5.16 16.98
N ARG A 2 -14.11 4.49 17.31
CA ARG A 2 -13.28 3.72 16.36
C ARG A 2 -14.13 2.74 15.54
N GLU A 3 -15.06 2.06 16.20
CA GLU A 3 -15.96 1.10 15.55
C GLU A 3 -16.92 1.76 14.55
N ASP A 4 -17.37 2.97 14.82
CA ASP A 4 -18.27 3.70 13.92
C ASP A 4 -17.54 4.15 12.65
N LEU A 5 -16.32 4.70 12.79
CA LEU A 5 -15.50 5.12 11.65
C LEU A 5 -15.10 3.93 10.75
N LEU A 6 -14.75 2.80 11.36
CA LEU A 6 -14.38 1.58 10.64
C LEU A 6 -15.57 0.91 9.96
N ARG A 7 -16.77 1.00 10.55
CA ARG A 7 -17.99 0.40 9.97
C ARG A 7 -18.43 1.09 8.68
N ASP A 8 -18.29 2.40 8.60
CA ASP A 8 -18.82 3.22 7.51
C ASP A 8 -17.89 3.31 6.29
N ALA A 9 -16.62 2.90 6.42
CA ALA A 9 -15.71 2.80 5.30
C ALA A 9 -16.11 1.62 4.39
N PRO A 10 -16.37 1.82 3.09
CA PRO A 10 -16.77 0.74 2.21
C PRO A 10 -15.64 -0.26 2.04
N LYS A 11 -15.97 -1.54 2.07
CA LYS A 11 -15.07 -2.58 1.60
C LYS A 11 -14.91 -2.43 0.08
N ASP A 12 -13.70 -2.51 -0.41
CA ASP A 12 -13.48 -2.60 -1.86
C ASP A 12 -14.02 -3.95 -2.35
N THR A 13 -15.21 -3.92 -2.91
CA THR A 13 -15.89 -5.12 -3.45
C THR A 13 -15.58 -5.35 -4.93
N ARG A 14 -14.71 -4.54 -5.53
CA ARG A 14 -14.39 -4.57 -6.96
C ARG A 14 -13.30 -5.57 -7.30
N ASP A 15 -13.24 -6.71 -6.61
CA ASP A 15 -12.25 -7.72 -6.95
C ASP A 15 -12.86 -8.84 -7.82
N PRO A 16 -12.70 -8.81 -9.15
CA PRO A 16 -12.97 -9.96 -10.00
C PRO A 16 -11.73 -10.85 -10.04
N GLY A 17 -11.59 -11.73 -9.03
CA GLY A 17 -10.96 -13.00 -9.26
C GLY A 17 -9.45 -13.07 -9.45
N LEU A 18 -8.65 -12.60 -8.48
CA LEU A 18 -7.36 -13.26 -8.28
C LEU A 18 -7.61 -14.68 -7.75
N PRO A 19 -6.78 -15.67 -8.16
CA PRO A 19 -6.86 -17.01 -7.60
C PRO A 19 -6.76 -16.99 -6.08
N ASP A 20 -7.53 -17.81 -5.38
CA ASP A 20 -7.53 -17.88 -3.92
C ASP A 20 -6.12 -18.13 -3.35
N ALA A 21 -5.30 -18.93 -4.03
CA ALA A 21 -3.92 -19.16 -3.65
C ALA A 21 -3.10 -17.86 -3.57
N VAL A 22 -3.24 -16.95 -4.54
CA VAL A 22 -2.58 -15.64 -4.56
C VAL A 22 -3.12 -14.75 -3.45
N MET A 23 -4.44 -14.79 -3.19
CA MET A 23 -5.08 -14.00 -2.13
C MET A 23 -4.75 -14.50 -0.72
N GLN A 24 -4.30 -15.73 -0.56
CA GLN A 24 -3.88 -16.30 0.73
C GLN A 24 -2.38 -16.24 0.95
N GLU A 25 -1.58 -16.16 -0.13
CA GLU A 25 -0.12 -16.13 -0.02
C GLU A 25 0.36 -14.90 0.76
N GLY A 26 1.10 -15.14 1.83
CA GLY A 26 1.63 -14.09 2.71
C GLY A 26 0.60 -13.38 3.59
N ARG A 27 -0.69 -13.74 3.52
CA ARG A 27 -1.73 -13.17 4.37
C ARG A 27 -1.50 -13.54 5.84
N ILE A 28 -1.59 -12.54 6.69
CA ILE A 28 -1.52 -12.75 8.13
C ILE A 28 -2.95 -12.81 8.68
N ASP A 29 -3.36 -13.99 9.11
CA ASP A 29 -4.73 -14.25 9.56
C ASP A 29 -5.16 -13.32 10.70
N GLY A 30 -6.35 -12.79 10.57
CA GLY A 30 -6.97 -11.91 11.58
C GLY A 30 -6.45 -10.47 11.57
N LEU A 31 -5.47 -10.12 10.73
CA LEU A 31 -4.99 -8.75 10.61
C LEU A 31 -5.50 -8.04 9.36
N SER A 32 -5.83 -6.77 9.55
CA SER A 32 -6.29 -5.83 8.53
C SER A 32 -5.67 -4.45 8.73
N GLY A 33 -5.94 -3.52 7.86
CA GLY A 33 -5.51 -2.13 8.00
C GLY A 33 -5.88 -1.51 9.34
N ALA A 34 -7.03 -1.91 9.93
CA ALA A 34 -7.51 -1.40 11.22
C ALA A 34 -6.55 -1.68 12.39
N ASP A 35 -5.77 -2.76 12.31
CA ASP A 35 -4.86 -3.16 13.39
C ASP A 35 -3.63 -2.24 13.46
N PHE A 36 -3.36 -1.51 12.38
CA PHE A 36 -2.23 -0.57 12.26
C PHE A 36 -2.62 0.89 12.46
N VAL A 37 -3.90 1.19 12.67
CA VAL A 37 -4.40 2.55 12.95
C VAL A 37 -4.01 2.97 14.37
N ARG A 38 -3.29 4.09 14.50
CA ARG A 38 -2.90 4.69 15.79
C ARG A 38 -3.82 5.83 16.20
N LYS A 39 -4.36 6.55 15.23
CA LYS A 39 -5.24 7.71 15.43
C LYS A 39 -6.59 7.49 14.75
N PRO A 40 -7.49 6.72 15.37
CA PRO A 40 -8.77 6.35 14.74
C PRO A 40 -9.62 7.55 14.31
N ASP A 41 -9.53 8.67 15.03
CA ASP A 41 -10.30 9.89 14.73
C ASP A 41 -9.73 10.63 13.50
N ASP A 42 -8.52 10.32 13.08
CA ASP A 42 -7.84 10.99 11.96
C ASP A 42 -7.93 10.22 10.63
N VAL A 43 -8.41 8.99 10.63
CA VAL A 43 -8.42 8.10 9.43
C VAL A 43 -9.06 8.75 8.20
N CYS A 44 -10.08 9.57 8.40
CA CYS A 44 -10.71 10.35 7.33
C CYS A 44 -10.25 11.82 7.31
N GLY A 45 -9.31 12.20 8.18
CA GLY A 45 -8.80 13.55 8.33
C GLY A 45 -9.85 14.54 8.84
N TYR A 46 -9.52 15.83 8.73
CA TYR A 46 -10.33 16.92 9.21
C TYR A 46 -10.82 17.82 8.07
N ALA A 47 -12.02 18.36 8.22
CA ALA A 47 -12.52 19.43 7.36
C ALA A 47 -11.75 20.75 7.62
N PRO A 48 -11.84 21.76 6.73
CA PRO A 48 -11.15 23.04 6.90
C PRO A 48 -11.49 23.77 8.21
N ASP A 49 -12.64 23.50 8.80
CA ASP A 49 -13.09 24.05 10.09
C ASP A 49 -12.56 23.29 11.31
N GLY A 50 -11.73 22.23 11.09
CA GLY A 50 -11.14 21.41 12.14
C GLY A 50 -12.04 20.30 12.67
N THR A 51 -13.20 20.06 12.08
CA THR A 51 -14.06 18.94 12.48
C THR A 51 -13.59 17.63 11.85
N PRO A 52 -13.59 16.48 12.59
CA PRO A 52 -13.28 15.19 12.01
C PRO A 52 -14.25 14.84 10.87
N ARG A 53 -13.72 14.36 9.74
CA ARG A 53 -14.54 13.86 8.63
C ARG A 53 -15.01 12.43 8.91
N ASN A 54 -16.18 12.10 8.39
CA ASN A 54 -16.56 10.72 8.12
C ASN A 54 -16.09 10.32 6.72
N TYR A 55 -16.28 9.04 6.35
CA TYR A 55 -15.88 8.54 5.03
C TYR A 55 -16.56 9.29 3.89
N GLU A 56 -17.82 9.64 4.02
CA GLU A 56 -18.56 10.37 2.98
C GLU A 56 -17.96 11.77 2.75
N GLY A 57 -17.63 12.49 3.83
CA GLY A 57 -16.94 13.77 3.75
C GLY A 57 -15.56 13.67 3.12
N TRP A 58 -14.79 12.66 3.51
CA TRP A 58 -13.49 12.37 2.90
C TRP A 58 -13.62 12.10 1.41
N ASN A 59 -14.50 11.21 1.03
CA ASN A 59 -14.72 10.80 -0.37
C ASN A 59 -15.15 12.01 -1.22
N ARG A 60 -16.11 12.80 -0.76
CA ARG A 60 -16.55 14.02 -1.47
C ARG A 60 -15.40 15.00 -1.73
N ASP A 61 -14.55 15.23 -0.72
CA ASP A 61 -13.49 16.23 -0.80
C ASP A 61 -12.28 15.75 -1.62
N ASN A 62 -12.18 14.44 -1.86
CA ASN A 62 -11.06 13.82 -2.56
C ASN A 62 -11.43 13.21 -3.91
N ARG A 63 -12.62 13.50 -4.39
CA ARG A 63 -13.05 13.17 -5.74
C ARG A 63 -12.55 14.19 -6.75
N ILE A 64 -12.12 13.68 -7.89
CA ILE A 64 -11.91 14.46 -9.10
C ILE A 64 -12.76 13.90 -10.22
N PHE A 65 -13.19 14.79 -11.10
CA PHE A 65 -13.87 14.42 -12.34
C PHE A 65 -12.93 14.72 -13.50
N TYR A 66 -12.79 13.79 -14.40
CA TYR A 66 -12.08 13.96 -15.64
C TYR A 66 -12.91 13.38 -16.80
N VAL A 67 -12.62 13.83 -18.00
CA VAL A 67 -13.21 13.24 -19.21
C VAL A 67 -12.21 12.26 -19.77
N ASP A 68 -12.61 10.99 -19.89
CA ASP A 68 -11.75 9.95 -20.43
C ASP A 68 -11.59 10.09 -21.96
N GLU A 69 -10.81 9.18 -22.56
CA GLU A 69 -10.51 9.19 -23.99
C GLU A 69 -11.75 9.02 -24.88
N ASP A 70 -12.83 8.45 -24.35
CA ASP A 70 -14.11 8.25 -25.01
C ASP A 70 -15.07 9.44 -24.82
N GLY A 71 -14.65 10.49 -24.11
CA GLY A 71 -15.44 11.69 -23.83
C GLY A 71 -16.44 11.49 -22.68
N VAL A 72 -16.31 10.43 -21.89
CA VAL A 72 -17.19 10.13 -20.75
C VAL A 72 -16.65 10.79 -19.49
N ALA A 73 -17.53 11.48 -18.75
CA ALA A 73 -17.18 12.02 -17.44
C ALA A 73 -17.00 10.88 -16.45
N THR A 74 -15.77 10.71 -15.99
CA THR A 74 -15.36 9.65 -15.07
C THR A 74 -14.91 10.24 -13.73
N GLU A 75 -15.26 9.57 -12.66
CA GLU A 75 -14.94 9.95 -11.31
C GLU A 75 -13.76 9.13 -10.79
N ALA A 76 -12.80 9.78 -10.15
CA ALA A 76 -11.65 9.13 -9.54
C ALA A 76 -11.26 9.78 -8.20
N THR A 77 -10.48 9.07 -7.42
CA THR A 77 -9.83 9.62 -6.23
C THR A 77 -8.63 10.47 -6.66
N LYS A 78 -8.47 11.64 -6.02
CA LYS A 78 -7.28 12.47 -6.18
C LYS A 78 -6.12 11.83 -5.42
N TRP A 79 -5.28 11.10 -6.13
CA TRP A 79 -4.07 10.51 -5.57
C TRP A 79 -2.96 11.55 -5.34
N PRO A 80 -2.01 11.30 -4.44
CA PRO A 80 -0.88 12.20 -4.22
C PRO A 80 0.01 12.28 -5.47
N ASP A 81 0.66 13.43 -5.65
CA ASP A 81 1.63 13.64 -6.72
C ASP A 81 2.87 12.73 -6.57
N HIS A 82 3.70 12.67 -7.60
CA HIS A 82 4.95 11.91 -7.62
C HIS A 82 4.79 10.42 -7.21
N ASP A 83 3.72 9.79 -7.69
CA ASP A 83 3.41 8.39 -7.37
C ASP A 83 3.37 8.10 -5.86
N GLY A 84 3.03 9.11 -5.04
CA GLY A 84 2.95 8.99 -3.59
C GLY A 84 4.29 9.00 -2.86
N TYR A 85 5.38 9.41 -3.50
CA TYR A 85 6.67 9.61 -2.83
C TYR A 85 6.89 11.07 -2.44
N LYS A 86 7.44 11.30 -1.25
CA LYS A 86 7.64 12.63 -0.69
C LYS A 86 8.79 13.41 -1.34
N ASP A 87 9.96 12.80 -1.45
CA ASP A 87 11.22 13.49 -1.78
C ASP A 87 11.95 12.82 -2.97
N GLY A 88 11.19 12.16 -3.84
CA GLY A 88 11.77 11.36 -4.92
C GLY A 88 12.10 9.94 -4.49
N VAL A 89 12.69 9.20 -5.40
CA VAL A 89 12.96 7.77 -5.22
C VAL A 89 14.43 7.47 -5.45
N ARG A 90 14.92 6.41 -4.81
CA ARG A 90 16.17 5.77 -5.13
C ARG A 90 15.88 4.47 -5.86
N GLU A 91 16.51 4.28 -7.00
CA GLU A 91 16.49 3.03 -7.75
C GLU A 91 17.67 2.14 -7.34
N TYR A 92 17.36 0.88 -7.08
CA TYR A 92 18.34 -0.17 -6.85
C TYR A 92 18.36 -1.09 -8.06
N SER A 93 19.53 -1.25 -8.67
CA SER A 93 19.70 -2.07 -9.86
C SER A 93 19.79 -3.57 -9.54
N THR A 94 20.05 -3.90 -8.28
CA THR A 94 20.08 -5.29 -7.81
C THR A 94 19.32 -5.43 -6.48
N VAL A 95 18.79 -6.63 -6.24
CA VAL A 95 18.11 -6.94 -4.97
C VAL A 95 19.10 -6.95 -3.82
N GLU A 96 20.34 -7.37 -4.08
CA GLU A 96 21.40 -7.44 -3.08
C GLU A 96 21.73 -6.05 -2.52
N GLU A 97 21.82 -5.02 -3.38
CA GLU A 97 22.01 -3.64 -2.94
C GLU A 97 20.85 -3.17 -2.07
N TYR A 98 19.62 -3.43 -2.49
CA TYR A 98 18.43 -3.06 -1.73
C TYR A 98 18.40 -3.77 -0.37
N THR A 99 18.57 -5.08 -0.37
CA THR A 99 18.40 -5.89 0.85
C THR A 99 19.52 -5.69 1.87
N ALA A 100 20.72 -5.29 1.43
CA ALA A 100 21.81 -4.89 2.33
C ALA A 100 21.46 -3.66 3.18
N GLU A 101 20.60 -2.76 2.67
CA GLU A 101 20.19 -1.55 3.38
C GLU A 101 18.86 -1.73 4.12
N HIS A 102 17.88 -2.44 3.51
CA HIS A 102 16.48 -2.45 3.94
C HIS A 102 15.98 -3.82 4.42
N GLY A 103 16.75 -4.88 4.16
CA GLY A 103 16.34 -6.26 4.46
C GLY A 103 15.44 -6.87 3.38
N LEU A 104 15.00 -8.09 3.63
CA LEU A 104 14.25 -8.90 2.66
C LEU A 104 12.73 -8.86 2.89
N ILE A 105 12.28 -8.42 4.07
CA ILE A 105 10.88 -8.49 4.45
C ILE A 105 10.16 -7.22 4.01
N VAL A 106 9.06 -7.43 3.31
CA VAL A 106 8.16 -6.38 2.85
C VAL A 106 6.73 -6.72 3.23
N ASP A 107 5.87 -5.71 3.31
CA ASP A 107 4.51 -5.91 3.72
C ASP A 107 3.51 -5.10 2.88
N ARG A 108 2.22 -5.38 3.07
CA ARG A 108 1.16 -4.67 2.39
C ARG A 108 -0.14 -4.70 3.20
N ILE A 109 -0.85 -3.57 3.22
CA ILE A 109 -2.27 -3.49 3.51
C ILE A 109 -2.98 -3.31 2.16
N GLY A 110 -3.90 -4.19 1.82
CA GLY A 110 -4.61 -4.19 0.54
C GLY A 110 -4.32 -5.42 -0.32
N ASN A 111 -5.19 -5.68 -1.28
CA ASN A 111 -5.11 -6.87 -2.11
C ASN A 111 -3.84 -6.90 -3.00
N PRO A 112 -3.40 -8.10 -3.46
CA PRO A 112 -2.19 -8.27 -4.26
C PRO A 112 -2.18 -7.64 -5.65
N ARG A 113 -3.28 -7.01 -6.11
CA ARG A 113 -3.30 -6.31 -7.42
C ARG A 113 -2.47 -5.04 -7.43
N GLY A 114 -2.29 -4.40 -6.27
CA GLY A 114 -1.44 -3.22 -6.18
C GLY A 114 0.04 -3.57 -6.25
N GLY A 115 0.87 -2.58 -6.64
CA GLY A 115 2.32 -2.75 -6.77
C GLY A 115 3.14 -2.17 -5.61
N TYR A 116 2.52 -1.39 -4.72
CA TYR A 116 3.24 -0.79 -3.60
C TYR A 116 3.37 -1.76 -2.43
N LEU A 117 4.55 -1.79 -1.84
CA LEU A 117 4.91 -2.56 -0.66
C LEU A 117 5.52 -1.62 0.39
N GLY A 118 5.37 -1.95 1.67
CA GLY A 118 6.12 -1.33 2.76
C GLY A 118 7.40 -2.12 3.04
N ALA A 119 8.50 -1.46 3.36
CA ALA A 119 9.69 -2.12 3.86
C ALA A 119 9.57 -2.36 5.36
N VAL A 120 9.84 -3.60 5.82
CA VAL A 120 9.88 -3.95 7.25
C VAL A 120 11.33 -3.90 7.71
N GLU A 121 11.79 -2.70 8.05
CA GLU A 121 13.18 -2.45 8.44
C GLU A 121 13.36 -2.70 9.94
N ASN A 122 14.32 -3.54 10.31
CA ASN A 122 14.62 -3.86 11.72
C ASN A 122 13.39 -4.32 12.53
N GLY A 123 12.45 -5.00 11.87
CA GLY A 123 11.20 -5.44 12.49
C GLY A 123 10.18 -4.32 12.73
N HIS A 124 10.39 -3.13 12.19
CA HIS A 124 9.41 -2.05 12.26
C HIS A 124 8.36 -2.20 11.15
N VAL A 125 7.11 -2.37 11.54
CA VAL A 125 5.93 -2.35 10.67
C VAL A 125 5.30 -0.96 10.77
N SER A 126 5.21 -0.26 9.65
CA SER A 126 4.66 1.10 9.61
C SER A 126 3.17 1.12 9.95
N THR A 127 2.75 2.19 10.63
CA THR A 127 1.34 2.43 10.96
C THR A 127 0.51 2.79 9.73
N PHE A 128 -0.81 2.80 9.86
CA PHE A 128 -1.73 3.20 8.80
C PHE A 128 -1.45 4.64 8.34
N GLU A 129 -1.23 5.54 9.31
CA GLU A 129 -0.97 6.96 9.08
C GLU A 129 0.38 7.22 8.41
N GLU A 130 1.41 6.44 8.78
CA GLU A 130 2.73 6.51 8.14
C GLU A 130 2.67 6.06 6.68
N ARG A 131 1.79 5.11 6.34
CA ARG A 131 1.57 4.64 4.97
C ARG A 131 0.74 5.60 4.13
N ALA A 132 0.08 6.57 4.75
CA ALA A 132 -0.83 7.52 4.10
C ALA A 132 -1.87 6.82 3.21
N LEU A 133 -2.55 5.81 3.74
CA LEU A 133 -3.53 5.01 3.01
C LEU A 133 -4.91 5.67 2.98
N ALA A 134 -5.68 5.39 1.91
CA ALA A 134 -7.08 5.77 1.84
C ALA A 134 -7.90 5.10 2.95
N PRO A 135 -8.91 5.76 3.54
CA PRO A 135 -9.71 5.23 4.64
C PRO A 135 -10.32 3.84 4.38
N GLY A 136 -10.68 3.53 3.13
CA GLY A 136 -11.20 2.22 2.75
C GLY A 136 -10.22 1.07 3.03
N SER A 137 -8.93 1.35 3.04
CA SER A 137 -7.89 0.35 3.31
C SER A 137 -7.89 -0.17 4.76
N VAL A 138 -8.64 0.41 5.67
CA VAL A 138 -8.79 -0.11 7.05
C VAL A 138 -9.41 -1.51 7.10
N HIS A 139 -10.18 -1.87 6.07
CA HIS A 139 -10.82 -3.20 5.98
C HIS A 139 -10.01 -4.19 5.16
N GLU A 140 -8.97 -3.72 4.47
CA GLU A 140 -8.15 -4.57 3.63
C GLU A 140 -7.26 -5.49 4.47
N PRO A 141 -7.02 -6.74 4.02
CA PRO A 141 -6.16 -7.68 4.71
C PRO A 141 -4.70 -7.20 4.72
N TYR A 142 -3.97 -7.67 5.72
CA TYR A 142 -2.54 -7.43 5.88
C TYR A 142 -1.74 -8.65 5.42
N TYR A 143 -0.64 -8.38 4.74
CA TYR A 143 0.26 -9.38 4.16
C TYR A 143 1.70 -9.10 4.53
N GLN A 144 2.51 -10.14 4.67
CA GLN A 144 3.97 -10.06 4.70
C GLN A 144 4.58 -11.03 3.69
N TYR A 145 5.60 -10.53 3.01
CA TYR A 145 6.32 -11.27 2.00
C TYR A 145 7.82 -11.18 2.22
N GLN A 146 8.52 -12.17 1.70
CA GLN A 146 9.96 -12.15 1.57
C GLN A 146 10.34 -12.01 0.09
N ILE A 147 11.25 -11.11 -0.22
CA ILE A 147 11.83 -10.97 -1.56
C ILE A 147 12.81 -12.13 -1.77
N ASN A 148 12.68 -12.81 -2.91
CA ASN A 148 13.62 -13.83 -3.36
C ASN A 148 14.59 -13.25 -4.41
N PRO A 149 15.83 -12.94 -4.03
CA PRO A 149 16.79 -12.32 -4.94
C PRO A 149 17.08 -13.16 -6.19
N SER A 150 17.06 -14.48 -6.04
CA SER A 150 17.41 -15.40 -7.13
C SER A 150 16.44 -15.41 -8.30
N ASN A 151 15.22 -14.89 -8.09
CA ASN A 151 14.17 -14.88 -9.11
C ASN A 151 13.98 -13.51 -9.76
N MET A 152 14.76 -12.50 -9.37
CA MET A 152 14.66 -11.17 -9.99
C MET A 152 15.22 -11.22 -11.41
N PRO A 153 14.42 -10.90 -12.45
CA PRO A 153 14.91 -10.88 -13.82
C PRO A 153 15.96 -9.79 -14.07
N GLU A 154 16.85 -10.04 -15.01
CA GLU A 154 17.86 -9.05 -15.43
C GLU A 154 17.21 -7.75 -15.90
N GLY A 155 17.76 -6.63 -15.49
CA GLY A 155 17.31 -5.29 -15.85
C GLY A 155 16.09 -4.79 -15.07
N TRP A 156 15.52 -5.61 -14.17
CA TRP A 156 14.49 -5.14 -13.24
C TRP A 156 15.12 -4.33 -12.11
N LYS A 157 14.33 -3.46 -11.51
CA LYS A 157 14.79 -2.54 -10.47
C LYS A 157 13.84 -2.53 -9.29
N ILE A 158 14.35 -2.15 -8.12
CA ILE A 158 13.55 -1.76 -6.98
C ILE A 158 13.60 -0.24 -6.85
N GLU A 159 12.46 0.39 -6.94
CA GLU A 159 12.26 1.80 -6.62
C GLU A 159 11.82 1.91 -5.16
N HIS A 160 12.53 2.70 -4.37
CA HIS A 160 12.30 2.85 -2.94
C HIS A 160 12.30 4.32 -2.53
N GLY A 161 11.41 4.68 -1.63
CA GLY A 161 11.31 6.05 -1.11
C GLY A 161 10.45 6.14 0.14
N THR A 162 10.11 7.36 0.49
CA THR A 162 9.28 7.66 1.66
C THR A 162 7.87 8.03 1.21
N ALA A 163 6.85 7.45 1.81
CA ALA A 163 5.47 7.79 1.54
C ALA A 163 5.19 9.28 1.82
N ALA A 164 4.60 9.95 0.83
CA ALA A 164 4.21 11.35 0.97
C ALA A 164 3.05 11.49 1.97
N PRO A 165 2.96 12.61 2.68
CA PRO A 165 1.74 12.96 3.40
C PRO A 165 0.57 13.03 2.42
N TRP A 166 -0.55 12.46 2.81
CA TRP A 166 -1.76 12.50 2.00
C TRP A 166 -3.02 12.50 2.85
N GLN A 167 -3.96 13.37 2.53
CA GLN A 167 -5.30 13.43 3.11
C GLN A 167 -5.34 13.53 4.64
N SER A 168 -4.46 14.33 5.21
CA SER A 168 -4.20 14.50 6.64
C SER A 168 -3.38 13.40 7.30
N GLU A 169 -3.05 12.35 6.58
CA GLU A 169 -2.12 11.33 7.04
C GLU A 169 -0.68 11.83 6.94
N ALA A 170 0.13 11.48 7.93
CA ALA A 170 1.47 12.04 8.07
C ALA A 170 2.45 11.57 6.97
N GLY A 171 2.22 10.41 6.41
CA GLY A 171 3.21 9.75 5.57
C GLY A 171 4.46 9.35 6.37
N GLY A 172 5.52 9.01 5.68
CA GLY A 172 6.80 8.70 6.30
C GLY A 172 7.18 7.22 6.30
N ALA A 173 6.24 6.31 5.98
CA ALA A 173 6.59 4.91 5.78
C ALA A 173 7.61 4.72 4.66
N ARG A 174 8.50 3.75 4.82
CA ARG A 174 9.35 3.29 3.74
C ARG A 174 8.55 2.43 2.79
N GLN A 175 8.44 2.87 1.54
CA GLN A 175 7.68 2.15 0.52
C GLN A 175 8.53 1.87 -0.71
N LEU A 176 8.17 0.80 -1.41
CA LEU A 176 8.86 0.39 -2.64
C LEU A 176 7.87 -0.15 -3.67
N ARG A 177 8.34 -0.18 -4.92
CA ARG A 177 7.75 -0.96 -6.03
C ARG A 177 8.88 -1.66 -6.78
N ILE A 178 8.51 -2.77 -7.40
CA ILE A 178 9.41 -3.49 -8.31
C ILE A 178 9.01 -3.16 -9.74
N LEU A 179 9.97 -2.69 -10.50
CA LEU A 179 9.80 -2.26 -11.90
C LEU A 179 10.44 -3.29 -12.84
N ASP A 180 9.77 -3.59 -13.94
CA ASP A 180 10.37 -4.38 -15.02
C ASP A 180 11.46 -3.58 -15.77
N ALA A 181 12.14 -4.23 -16.73
CA ALA A 181 13.21 -3.61 -17.51
C ALA A 181 12.75 -2.42 -18.37
N LYS A 182 11.42 -2.23 -18.54
CA LYS A 182 10.82 -1.10 -19.25
C LYS A 182 10.38 0.01 -18.30
N GLY A 183 10.55 -0.17 -17.00
CA GLY A 183 10.12 0.77 -15.97
C GLY A 183 8.65 0.64 -15.55
N ASN A 184 7.95 -0.43 -15.94
CA ASN A 184 6.57 -0.64 -15.52
C ASN A 184 6.51 -1.29 -14.14
N SER A 185 5.72 -0.73 -13.24
CA SER A 185 5.45 -1.32 -11.93
C SER A 185 4.74 -2.66 -12.06
N LYS A 186 5.15 -3.64 -11.27
CA LYS A 186 4.52 -4.97 -11.19
C LYS A 186 3.59 -5.04 -9.99
N SER A 187 2.46 -5.72 -10.18
CA SER A 187 1.58 -6.03 -9.05
C SER A 187 2.22 -7.08 -8.14
N VAL A 188 1.81 -7.11 -6.88
CA VAL A 188 2.23 -8.18 -5.96
C VAL A 188 1.84 -9.55 -6.50
N ALA A 189 0.67 -9.67 -7.15
CA ALA A 189 0.23 -10.91 -7.77
C ALA A 189 1.20 -11.39 -8.86
N ASP A 190 1.66 -10.49 -9.75
CA ASP A 190 2.67 -10.82 -10.76
C ASP A 190 3.99 -11.28 -10.11
N LEU A 191 4.39 -10.61 -9.03
CA LEU A 191 5.62 -10.92 -8.31
C LEU A 191 5.56 -12.28 -7.59
N LEU A 192 4.39 -12.65 -7.07
CA LEU A 192 4.14 -13.98 -6.49
C LEU A 192 4.17 -15.06 -7.56
N ASP A 193 3.51 -14.83 -8.70
CA ASP A 193 3.48 -15.80 -9.83
C ASP A 193 4.88 -16.04 -10.39
N LEU A 194 5.73 -15.03 -10.40
CA LEU A 194 7.14 -15.14 -10.81
C LEU A 194 8.06 -15.69 -9.71
N GLY A 195 7.55 -15.90 -8.50
CA GLY A 195 8.33 -16.34 -7.34
C GLY A 195 9.35 -15.32 -6.84
N ILE A 196 9.21 -14.05 -7.25
CA ILE A 196 10.02 -12.93 -6.76
C ILE A 196 9.64 -12.58 -5.33
N LEU A 197 8.36 -12.73 -4.99
CA LEU A 197 7.85 -12.68 -3.63
C LEU A 197 7.35 -14.06 -3.21
N GLN A 198 7.44 -14.33 -1.92
CA GLN A 198 6.82 -15.48 -1.27
C GLN A 198 6.30 -15.07 0.11
N GLY A 199 5.25 -15.69 0.60
CA GLY A 199 4.71 -15.45 1.93
C GLY A 199 5.75 -15.80 3.01
N VAL A 200 5.79 -15.02 4.09
CA VAL A 200 6.65 -15.34 5.24
C VAL A 200 6.06 -16.52 6.04
N GLU A 201 6.91 -17.44 6.49
CA GLU A 201 6.49 -18.52 7.38
C GLU A 201 6.21 -18.01 8.80
N VAL A 202 6.99 -17.04 9.26
CA VAL A 202 6.87 -16.43 10.58
C VAL A 202 6.78 -14.92 10.44
N PRO A 203 5.65 -14.31 10.86
CA PRO A 203 5.50 -12.85 10.79
C PRO A 203 6.55 -12.10 11.60
N VAL A 204 7.00 -10.97 11.06
CA VAL A 204 8.02 -10.11 11.65
C VAL A 204 7.42 -8.80 12.13
N GLY A 205 7.83 -8.33 13.31
CA GLY A 205 7.45 -7.00 13.83
C GLY A 205 6.01 -6.90 14.34
N LEU A 206 5.28 -7.97 14.39
CA LEU A 206 3.93 -8.03 14.95
C LEU A 206 4.01 -8.44 16.44
N ARG A 207 3.50 -7.58 17.32
CA ARG A 207 3.43 -7.82 18.78
C ARG A 207 2.00 -7.63 19.28
#